data_ba0651f428d6c0c9e8ca888aec10ed39
#
_entry.id   ba0651f428d6c0c9e8ca888aec10ed39
#
_cell.length_a   1.000
_cell.length_b   1.000
_cell.length_c   1.000
_cell.angle_alpha   90.00
_cell.angle_beta   90.00
_cell.angle_gamma   90.00
#
_symmetry.space_group_name_H-M   'P 1'
#
loop_
_entity.id
_entity.type
_entity.pdbx_description
1 polymer ?
#
loop_
_entity_poly.entity_id
_entity_poly.type
_entity_poly.pdbx_seq_one_letter_code
_entity_poly.pdbx_strand_id
1 'polypeptide(L)'
;MAEEALKKAAKEMGVNIKVETNGTDGTKNLLTAEEIKKAKGVILAVDRNVETNRFSGKKVIKTGAKDGINNAKKLIQRVLDGDAPIFAGDGSNAEGSTAGETAKEGLGLYKHLMSGVSFMLPLVVSGGILIAFAFLADSLLGFAGAGAKYGSSSDLAKYFMTIGGAAFGLFVPILGGYIAYSIAERPGLTPGLVAGALAASGGSGFLGAMVGGFLAGYVVKLVIYLLKGMPKSLNGIKAILLYPVLSVLITGLAMLLILNPVVGGINNGLTNFLNSMSGSSKVLLGLIVGGMMAVDMGGPVNKAAYVFGVGTLAASQATGGSATMAAVMAGGMVPPLAIALATTVFRNKFTIEEKEAGKTNYIMGLSFITEGAIPFAAGDPLRVIPSMIVGSALAGALTMLFNIKLRAPHGGILVMFLSNNFLMYLVAVIAGSIVSAILLGILKPKLK
;
A
#
# COMPACT_ATOMS: atom_id res chain seq x y z
N MET A 1 -20.45 17.70 22.20
CA MET A 1 -21.89 17.97 22.07
C MET A 1 -22.68 16.66 21.93
N ALA A 2 -22.56 15.85 20.85
CA ALA A 2 -23.29 14.58 20.78
C ALA A 2 -22.91 13.58 21.89
N GLU A 3 -21.62 13.47 22.22
CA GLU A 3 -21.13 12.68 23.36
C GLU A 3 -21.79 13.07 24.67
N GLU A 4 -21.84 14.37 24.96
CA GLU A 4 -22.42 14.89 26.19
C GLU A 4 -23.92 14.63 26.28
N ALA A 5 -24.66 14.82 25.15
CA ALA A 5 -26.08 14.56 25.06
C ALA A 5 -26.38 13.07 25.29
N LEU A 6 -25.63 12.18 24.63
CA LEU A 6 -25.78 10.72 24.83
C LEU A 6 -25.44 10.28 26.24
N LYS A 7 -24.35 10.78 26.85
CA LYS A 7 -23.98 10.47 28.23
C LYS A 7 -25.00 11.00 29.24
N LYS A 8 -25.53 12.21 29.04
CA LYS A 8 -26.57 12.78 29.88
C LYS A 8 -27.86 11.94 29.81
N ALA A 9 -28.33 11.63 28.57
CA ALA A 9 -29.50 10.81 28.36
C ALA A 9 -29.33 9.41 28.97
N ALA A 10 -28.20 8.77 28.82
CA ALA A 10 -27.93 7.46 29.41
C ALA A 10 -27.95 7.51 30.94
N LYS A 11 -27.37 8.54 31.58
CA LYS A 11 -27.44 8.73 33.03
C LYS A 11 -28.86 8.89 33.52
N GLU A 12 -29.68 9.68 32.80
CA GLU A 12 -31.10 9.88 33.15
C GLU A 12 -31.95 8.60 33.00
N MET A 13 -31.56 7.71 32.10
CA MET A 13 -32.21 6.42 31.84
C MET A 13 -31.63 5.25 32.66
N GLY A 14 -30.61 5.48 33.46
CA GLY A 14 -29.97 4.42 34.26
C GLY A 14 -29.20 3.41 33.41
N VAL A 15 -28.75 3.79 32.21
CA VAL A 15 -28.06 2.92 31.25
C VAL A 15 -26.58 3.20 31.21
N ASN A 16 -25.77 2.15 31.20
CA ASN A 16 -24.32 2.30 31.02
C ASN A 16 -23.98 2.46 29.55
N ILE A 17 -23.27 3.55 29.20
CA ILE A 17 -22.83 3.86 27.83
C ILE A 17 -21.35 4.25 27.81
N LYS A 18 -20.62 3.70 26.85
CA LYS A 18 -19.27 4.18 26.49
C LYS A 18 -19.34 4.88 25.14
N VAL A 19 -18.78 6.08 25.05
CA VAL A 19 -18.84 6.89 23.83
C VAL A 19 -17.44 7.09 23.30
N GLU A 20 -17.21 6.61 22.09
CA GLU A 20 -16.06 6.91 21.28
C GLU A 20 -16.31 8.20 20.50
N THR A 21 -15.36 9.12 20.48
CA THR A 21 -15.48 10.37 19.74
C THR A 21 -14.38 10.47 18.68
N ASN A 22 -14.79 10.82 17.47
CA ASN A 22 -13.93 11.05 16.32
C ASN A 22 -13.90 12.56 16.01
N GLY A 23 -13.01 13.30 16.70
CA GLY A 23 -12.88 14.76 16.58
C GLY A 23 -11.75 15.20 15.65
N THR A 24 -11.47 16.53 15.67
CA THR A 24 -10.31 17.13 15.01
C THR A 24 -8.99 16.68 15.64
N ASP A 25 -9.03 16.27 16.90
CA ASP A 25 -7.87 15.82 17.70
C ASP A 25 -7.65 14.30 17.62
N GLY A 26 -8.29 13.61 16.66
CA GLY A 26 -8.25 12.16 16.54
C GLY A 26 -9.38 11.43 17.28
N THR A 27 -9.26 10.11 17.38
CA THR A 27 -10.21 9.24 18.09
C THR A 27 -9.91 9.22 19.58
N LYS A 28 -10.92 9.47 20.42
CA LYS A 28 -10.84 9.34 21.89
C LYS A 28 -11.78 8.26 22.37
N ASN A 29 -11.37 7.56 23.46
CA ASN A 29 -12.14 6.49 24.10
C ASN A 29 -12.50 5.34 23.11
N LEU A 30 -11.54 4.87 22.33
CA LEU A 30 -11.71 3.80 21.37
C LEU A 30 -12.43 2.60 22.01
N LEU A 31 -13.45 2.08 21.32
CA LEU A 31 -14.18 0.89 21.74
C LEU A 31 -13.38 -0.36 21.39
N THR A 32 -13.11 -1.19 22.39
CA THR A 32 -12.41 -2.46 22.19
C THR A 32 -13.34 -3.53 21.60
N ALA A 33 -12.78 -4.57 20.98
CA ALA A 33 -13.55 -5.68 20.44
C ALA A 33 -14.40 -6.38 21.52
N GLU A 34 -13.87 -6.50 22.75
CA GLU A 34 -14.60 -7.07 23.87
C GLU A 34 -15.81 -6.20 24.31
N GLU A 35 -15.60 -4.89 24.35
CA GLU A 35 -16.69 -3.94 24.70
C GLU A 35 -17.77 -3.95 23.64
N ILE A 36 -17.40 -3.98 22.36
CA ILE A 36 -18.34 -4.13 21.24
C ILE A 36 -19.09 -5.46 21.36
N LYS A 37 -18.39 -6.56 21.67
CA LYS A 37 -19.02 -7.88 21.84
C LYS A 37 -20.01 -7.92 22.99
N LYS A 38 -19.73 -7.26 24.12
CA LYS A 38 -20.60 -7.20 25.31
C LYS A 38 -21.76 -6.21 25.17
N ALA A 39 -21.64 -5.21 24.29
CA ALA A 39 -22.67 -4.19 24.10
C ALA A 39 -23.97 -4.79 23.55
N LYS A 40 -25.11 -4.33 24.03
CA LYS A 40 -26.46 -4.70 23.55
C LYS A 40 -26.71 -4.19 22.13
N GLY A 41 -26.15 -3.03 21.78
CA GLY A 41 -26.17 -2.44 20.44
C GLY A 41 -25.26 -1.22 20.36
N VAL A 42 -25.12 -0.66 19.17
CA VAL A 42 -24.24 0.47 18.84
C VAL A 42 -25.03 1.60 18.19
N ILE A 43 -24.77 2.84 18.59
CA ILE A 43 -25.30 4.05 17.95
C ILE A 43 -24.16 4.76 17.23
N LEU A 44 -24.25 4.88 15.92
CA LEU A 44 -23.32 5.63 15.06
C LEU A 44 -23.93 6.99 14.74
N ALA A 45 -23.68 7.99 15.58
CA ALA A 45 -24.18 9.37 15.42
C ALA A 45 -23.07 10.23 14.79
N VAL A 46 -22.87 10.09 13.47
CA VAL A 46 -21.73 10.69 12.74
C VAL A 46 -22.16 11.25 11.39
N ASP A 47 -21.57 12.39 11.01
CA ASP A 47 -21.80 13.06 9.71
C ASP A 47 -20.66 12.80 8.71
N ARG A 48 -19.75 11.87 9.03
CA ARG A 48 -18.62 11.49 8.20
C ARG A 48 -18.41 9.98 8.20
N ASN A 49 -17.68 9.48 7.20
CA ASN A 49 -17.32 8.07 7.17
C ASN A 49 -16.37 7.73 8.32
N VAL A 50 -16.74 6.72 9.09
CA VAL A 50 -15.96 6.10 10.16
C VAL A 50 -15.82 4.62 9.88
N GLU A 51 -14.81 3.98 10.45
CA GLU A 51 -14.62 2.54 10.30
C GLU A 51 -15.77 1.78 10.98
N THR A 52 -16.68 1.24 10.18
CA THR A 52 -17.90 0.58 10.65
C THR A 52 -17.81 -0.94 10.64
N ASN A 53 -16.86 -1.54 9.90
CA ASN A 53 -16.75 -3.01 9.74
C ASN A 53 -16.55 -3.75 11.07
N ARG A 54 -15.93 -3.12 12.07
CA ARG A 54 -15.75 -3.66 13.43
C ARG A 54 -17.07 -3.88 14.18
N PHE A 55 -18.19 -3.33 13.69
CA PHE A 55 -19.53 -3.53 14.24
C PHE A 55 -20.34 -4.57 13.47
N SER A 56 -19.76 -5.29 12.53
CA SER A 56 -20.43 -6.34 11.75
C SER A 56 -21.04 -7.40 12.69
N GLY A 57 -22.26 -7.81 12.40
CA GLY A 57 -23.03 -8.75 13.22
C GLY A 57 -23.69 -8.14 14.48
N LYS A 58 -23.49 -6.85 14.77
CA LYS A 58 -24.14 -6.14 15.88
C LYS A 58 -25.39 -5.39 15.43
N LYS A 59 -26.30 -5.15 16.37
CA LYS A 59 -27.42 -4.23 16.18
C LYS A 59 -26.90 -2.80 16.17
N VAL A 60 -27.06 -2.08 15.05
CA VAL A 60 -26.50 -0.74 14.85
C VAL A 60 -27.55 0.23 14.36
N ILE A 61 -27.65 1.40 15.01
CA ILE A 61 -28.42 2.54 14.52
C ILE A 61 -27.45 3.53 13.91
N LYS A 62 -27.52 3.76 12.59
CA LYS A 62 -26.78 4.83 11.89
C LYS A 62 -27.64 6.10 11.84
N THR A 63 -27.09 7.24 12.27
CA THR A 63 -27.75 8.54 12.25
C THR A 63 -26.72 9.68 12.19
N GLY A 64 -27.16 10.90 11.90
CA GLY A 64 -26.30 12.09 11.92
C GLY A 64 -25.98 12.58 13.34
N ALA A 65 -24.90 13.35 13.49
CA ALA A 65 -24.50 13.92 14.78
C ALA A 65 -25.58 14.83 15.39
N LYS A 66 -26.32 15.57 14.55
CA LYS A 66 -27.47 16.40 14.97
C LYS A 66 -28.56 15.60 15.65
N ASP A 67 -28.84 14.43 15.12
CA ASP A 67 -29.84 13.52 15.69
C ASP A 67 -29.36 12.90 17.01
N GLY A 68 -28.06 12.56 17.08
CA GLY A 68 -27.43 12.12 18.34
C GLY A 68 -27.47 13.17 19.45
N ILE A 69 -27.55 14.48 19.11
CA ILE A 69 -27.73 15.57 20.07
C ILE A 69 -29.19 15.70 20.49
N ASN A 70 -30.11 15.77 19.51
CA ASN A 70 -31.51 16.13 19.76
C ASN A 70 -32.38 14.96 20.23
N ASN A 71 -32.06 13.74 19.80
CA ASN A 71 -32.87 12.54 19.99
C ASN A 71 -32.17 11.44 20.82
N ALA A 72 -31.17 11.82 21.64
CA ALA A 72 -30.31 10.89 22.38
C ALA A 72 -31.11 9.83 23.17
N LYS A 73 -32.15 10.23 23.92
CA LYS A 73 -33.00 9.29 24.68
C LYS A 73 -33.73 8.30 23.78
N LYS A 74 -34.30 8.76 22.67
CA LYS A 74 -35.03 7.93 21.71
C LYS A 74 -34.09 6.89 21.05
N LEU A 75 -32.86 7.28 20.70
CA LEU A 75 -31.87 6.39 20.12
C LEU A 75 -31.44 5.30 21.12
N ILE A 76 -31.19 5.68 22.39
CA ILE A 76 -30.87 4.71 23.45
C ILE A 76 -32.05 3.75 23.67
N GLN A 77 -33.29 4.26 23.74
CA GLN A 77 -34.47 3.43 23.92
C GLN A 77 -34.64 2.39 22.81
N ARG A 78 -34.48 2.78 21.55
CA ARG A 78 -34.53 1.87 20.40
C ARG A 78 -33.50 0.74 20.49
N VAL A 79 -32.29 1.03 20.98
CA VAL A 79 -31.26 -0.01 21.21
C VAL A 79 -31.70 -0.96 22.32
N LEU A 80 -32.30 -0.43 23.41
CA LEU A 80 -32.79 -1.22 24.53
C LEU A 80 -33.97 -2.13 24.13
N ASP A 81 -34.87 -1.62 23.30
CA ASP A 81 -36.03 -2.35 22.78
C ASP A 81 -35.64 -3.38 21.72
N GLY A 82 -34.41 -3.32 21.27
CA GLY A 82 -33.91 -4.21 20.22
C GLY A 82 -34.34 -3.82 18.80
N ASP A 83 -34.91 -2.63 18.62
CA ASP A 83 -35.32 -2.03 17.35
C ASP A 83 -34.12 -1.39 16.64
N ALA A 84 -33.11 -2.18 16.38
CA ALA A 84 -31.95 -1.79 15.59
C ALA A 84 -31.58 -2.91 14.60
N PRO A 85 -31.37 -2.61 13.32
CA PRO A 85 -31.03 -3.62 12.33
C PRO A 85 -29.65 -4.25 12.65
N ILE A 86 -29.49 -5.53 12.30
CA ILE A 86 -28.17 -6.18 12.36
C ILE A 86 -27.33 -5.61 11.23
N PHE A 87 -26.19 -5.08 11.56
CA PHE A 87 -25.27 -4.49 10.61
C PHE A 87 -24.47 -5.59 9.89
N ALA A 88 -24.74 -5.77 8.59
CA ALA A 88 -24.07 -6.78 7.76
C ALA A 88 -22.64 -6.42 7.35
N GLY A 89 -22.16 -5.22 7.71
CA GLY A 89 -20.95 -4.63 7.15
C GLY A 89 -21.26 -3.89 5.84
N ASP A 90 -20.62 -2.74 5.61
CA ASP A 90 -20.65 -2.13 4.28
C ASP A 90 -19.79 -3.00 3.37
N GLY A 91 -20.36 -3.60 2.31
CA GLY A 91 -19.65 -4.46 1.34
C GLY A 91 -18.57 -3.77 0.49
N SER A 92 -18.07 -2.64 0.95
CA SER A 92 -16.83 -2.06 0.46
C SER A 92 -15.68 -2.80 1.10
N ASN A 93 -15.03 -3.70 0.36
CA ASN A 93 -13.75 -4.29 0.68
C ASN A 93 -12.73 -3.16 0.96
N ALA A 94 -12.64 -2.71 2.21
CA ALA A 94 -11.42 -2.19 2.73
C ALA A 94 -10.56 -3.43 3.02
N GLU A 95 -9.82 -3.90 2.01
CA GLU A 95 -8.72 -4.83 2.19
C GLU A 95 -7.71 -4.19 3.14
N GLY A 96 -7.72 -4.62 4.38
CA GLY A 96 -6.76 -4.16 5.39
C GLY A 96 -7.27 -4.25 6.81
N SER A 97 -7.49 -5.45 7.32
CA SER A 97 -7.14 -5.90 8.68
C SER A 97 -8.07 -7.01 9.19
N THR A 98 -7.76 -8.23 8.84
CA THR A 98 -8.02 -9.41 9.67
C THR A 98 -6.71 -10.15 9.86
N ALA A 99 -5.87 -9.61 10.74
CA ALA A 99 -4.82 -10.40 11.40
C ALA A 99 -5.08 -10.28 12.89
N GLY A 100 -5.29 -11.43 13.51
CA GLY A 100 -5.64 -11.60 14.91
C GLY A 100 -4.76 -10.78 15.86
N GLU A 101 -5.39 -10.29 16.90
CA GLU A 101 -4.78 -9.75 18.09
C GLU A 101 -3.93 -10.83 18.77
N THR A 102 -2.65 -10.85 18.46
CA THR A 102 -1.53 -11.20 19.36
C THR A 102 -0.22 -10.92 18.62
N ALA A 103 0.20 -9.66 18.61
CA ALA A 103 1.41 -9.31 17.92
C ALA A 103 2.20 -8.25 18.68
N LYS A 104 3.37 -8.69 19.16
CA LYS A 104 4.45 -7.94 19.79
C LYS A 104 4.78 -6.62 19.07
N GLU A 105 5.35 -5.64 19.76
CA GLU A 105 5.69 -4.27 19.33
C GLU A 105 6.31 -4.12 17.92
N GLY A 106 6.99 -5.13 17.38
CA GLY A 106 7.51 -5.12 16.01
C GLY A 106 6.46 -5.09 14.91
N LEU A 107 5.21 -5.51 15.17
CA LEU A 107 4.11 -5.45 14.19
C LEU A 107 3.46 -4.06 14.09
N GLY A 108 3.60 -3.20 15.10
CA GLY A 108 3.11 -1.82 15.05
C GLY A 108 3.81 -1.00 13.97
N LEU A 109 5.15 -1.09 13.91
CA LEU A 109 5.96 -0.39 12.92
C LEU A 109 5.60 -0.82 11.48
N TYR A 110 5.48 -2.14 11.27
CA TYR A 110 5.07 -2.70 9.99
C TYR A 110 3.66 -2.24 9.57
N LYS A 111 2.69 -2.21 10.49
CA LYS A 111 1.34 -1.72 10.23
C LYS A 111 1.34 -0.26 9.74
N HIS A 112 2.11 0.61 10.38
CA HIS A 112 2.23 2.01 9.99
C HIS A 112 2.88 2.16 8.62
N LEU A 113 3.95 1.41 8.34
CA LEU A 113 4.60 1.40 7.04
C LEU A 113 3.62 0.94 5.94
N MET A 114 2.91 -0.16 6.16
CA MET A 114 1.95 -0.70 5.20
C MET A 114 0.77 0.25 4.93
N SER A 115 0.35 1.03 5.93
CA SER A 115 -0.63 2.10 5.71
C SER A 115 -0.12 3.09 4.65
N GLY A 116 1.09 3.63 4.82
CA GLY A 116 1.70 4.53 3.83
C GLY A 116 1.82 3.91 2.44
N VAL A 117 2.33 2.67 2.38
CA VAL A 117 2.48 1.92 1.11
C VAL A 117 1.13 1.73 0.40
N SER A 118 0.09 1.32 1.11
CA SER A 118 -1.23 1.08 0.51
C SER A 118 -1.84 2.34 -0.12
N PHE A 119 -1.69 3.49 0.54
CA PHE A 119 -2.21 4.75 0.00
C PHE A 119 -1.37 5.34 -1.14
N MET A 120 -0.07 5.04 -1.21
CA MET A 120 0.76 5.50 -2.33
C MET A 120 0.59 4.63 -3.59
N LEU A 121 0.23 3.35 -3.45
CA LEU A 121 0.17 2.40 -4.57
C LEU A 121 -0.67 2.88 -5.76
N PRO A 122 -1.91 3.40 -5.58
CA PRO A 122 -2.70 3.88 -6.71
C PRO A 122 -2.02 5.00 -7.50
N LEU A 123 -1.27 5.88 -6.83
CA LEU A 123 -0.52 6.97 -7.49
C LEU A 123 0.67 6.44 -8.28
N VAL A 124 1.38 5.46 -7.71
CA VAL A 124 2.50 4.78 -8.37
C VAL A 124 2.01 4.04 -9.62
N VAL A 125 0.90 3.31 -9.51
CA VAL A 125 0.31 2.54 -10.62
C VAL A 125 -0.20 3.47 -11.71
N SER A 126 -1.09 4.42 -11.38
CA SER A 126 -1.67 5.34 -12.37
C SER A 126 -0.62 6.23 -13.01
N GLY A 127 0.27 6.81 -12.20
CA GLY A 127 1.36 7.65 -12.69
C GLY A 127 2.32 6.88 -13.60
N GLY A 128 2.73 5.67 -13.18
CA GLY A 128 3.62 4.82 -13.96
C GLY A 128 3.02 4.39 -15.31
N ILE A 129 1.74 4.00 -15.34
CA ILE A 129 1.04 3.60 -16.57
C ILE A 129 0.87 4.81 -17.52
N LEU A 130 0.49 5.98 -16.99
CA LEU A 130 0.33 7.19 -17.82
C LEU A 130 1.68 7.65 -18.41
N ILE A 131 2.76 7.61 -17.64
CA ILE A 131 4.12 7.84 -18.15
C ILE A 131 4.46 6.84 -19.25
N ALA A 132 4.10 5.56 -19.09
CA ALA A 132 4.27 4.55 -20.12
C ALA A 132 3.52 4.90 -21.41
N PHE A 133 2.25 5.33 -21.29
CA PHE A 133 1.47 5.77 -22.44
C PHE A 133 2.05 7.00 -23.14
N ALA A 134 2.73 7.88 -22.43
CA ALA A 134 3.46 9.00 -23.05
C ALA A 134 4.55 8.50 -24.02
N PHE A 135 5.35 7.54 -23.58
CA PHE A 135 6.36 6.93 -24.45
C PHE A 135 5.76 6.13 -25.61
N LEU A 136 4.66 5.40 -25.35
CA LEU A 136 3.94 4.66 -26.38
C LEU A 136 3.36 5.60 -27.44
N ALA A 137 2.75 6.71 -27.05
CA ALA A 137 2.21 7.71 -27.96
C ALA A 137 3.30 8.28 -28.88
N ASP A 138 4.44 8.68 -28.32
CA ASP A 138 5.58 9.15 -29.11
C ASP A 138 6.12 8.07 -30.06
N SER A 139 6.15 6.82 -29.61
CA SER A 139 6.59 5.70 -30.47
C SER A 139 5.66 5.51 -31.67
N LEU A 140 4.34 5.50 -31.42
CA LEU A 140 3.33 5.32 -32.48
C LEU A 140 3.27 6.49 -33.45
N LEU A 141 3.59 7.71 -33.00
CA LEU A 141 3.60 8.93 -33.80
C LEU A 141 4.97 9.19 -34.49
N GLY A 142 5.89 8.23 -34.44
CA GLY A 142 7.16 8.30 -35.17
C GLY A 142 8.28 9.08 -34.45
N PHE A 143 8.12 9.43 -33.18
CA PHE A 143 9.11 10.16 -32.39
C PHE A 143 10.05 9.24 -31.57
N ALA A 144 10.12 7.95 -31.88
CA ALA A 144 10.96 6.99 -31.15
C ALA A 144 12.46 7.39 -31.11
N GLY A 145 12.95 8.16 -32.10
CA GLY A 145 14.31 8.67 -32.18
C GLY A 145 14.54 10.05 -31.53
N ALA A 146 13.57 10.60 -30.81
CA ALA A 146 13.65 11.99 -30.29
C ALA A 146 14.65 12.21 -29.13
N GLY A 147 15.43 11.21 -28.75
CA GLY A 147 16.47 11.32 -27.71
C GLY A 147 15.88 11.74 -26.35
N ALA A 148 16.39 12.83 -25.78
CA ALA A 148 15.96 13.33 -24.47
C ALA A 148 14.49 13.83 -24.42
N LYS A 149 13.87 14.09 -25.57
CA LYS A 149 12.45 14.51 -25.66
C LYS A 149 11.49 13.33 -25.82
N TYR A 150 11.98 12.11 -25.99
CA TYR A 150 11.14 10.92 -26.11
C TYR A 150 10.24 10.74 -24.88
N GLY A 151 8.96 10.58 -25.10
CA GLY A 151 7.90 10.60 -24.09
C GLY A 151 7.28 11.98 -23.84
N SER A 152 7.76 13.03 -24.56
CA SER A 152 7.22 14.38 -24.49
C SER A 152 7.37 15.16 -25.83
N SER A 153 7.52 14.46 -26.94
CA SER A 153 7.70 15.08 -28.25
C SER A 153 6.36 15.47 -28.88
N SER A 154 5.36 14.60 -28.83
CA SER A 154 4.01 14.89 -29.26
C SER A 154 3.18 15.56 -28.16
N ASP A 155 2.14 16.29 -28.53
CA ASP A 155 1.26 16.94 -27.54
C ASP A 155 0.50 15.90 -26.71
N LEU A 156 0.09 14.79 -27.33
CA LEU A 156 -0.53 13.68 -26.61
C LEU A 156 0.41 13.08 -25.57
N ALA A 157 1.67 12.85 -25.93
CA ALA A 157 2.68 12.37 -24.99
C ALA A 157 2.94 13.37 -23.87
N LYS A 158 3.00 14.66 -24.14
CA LYS A 158 3.12 15.72 -23.12
C LYS A 158 1.97 15.66 -22.11
N TYR A 159 0.73 15.48 -22.55
CA TYR A 159 -0.42 15.37 -21.64
C TYR A 159 -0.29 14.15 -20.71
N PHE A 160 0.00 12.98 -21.26
CA PHE A 160 0.22 11.78 -20.46
C PHE A 160 1.41 11.93 -19.51
N MET A 161 2.53 12.48 -19.98
CA MET A 161 3.72 12.72 -19.15
C MET A 161 3.42 13.69 -18.01
N THR A 162 2.68 14.77 -18.28
CA THR A 162 2.34 15.78 -17.26
C THR A 162 1.41 15.20 -16.21
N ILE A 163 0.33 14.52 -16.61
CA ILE A 163 -0.64 13.93 -15.68
C ILE A 163 0.02 12.78 -14.89
N GLY A 164 0.71 11.89 -15.61
CA GLY A 164 1.42 10.76 -15.00
C GLY A 164 2.53 11.20 -14.04
N GLY A 165 3.29 12.23 -14.44
CA GLY A 165 4.33 12.84 -13.61
C GLY A 165 3.77 13.49 -12.35
N ALA A 166 2.63 14.19 -12.43
CA ALA A 166 1.96 14.76 -11.27
C ALA A 166 1.51 13.67 -10.28
N ALA A 167 0.85 12.61 -10.78
CA ALA A 167 0.44 11.49 -9.94
C ALA A 167 1.66 10.78 -9.31
N PHE A 168 2.69 10.49 -10.10
CA PHE A 168 3.92 9.86 -9.64
C PHE A 168 4.70 10.74 -8.66
N GLY A 169 4.70 12.07 -8.84
CA GLY A 169 5.36 13.02 -7.94
C GLY A 169 4.76 13.06 -6.54
N LEU A 170 3.48 12.67 -6.40
CA LEU A 170 2.79 12.68 -5.11
C LEU A 170 3.05 11.40 -4.27
N PHE A 171 3.60 10.31 -4.83
CA PHE A 171 3.69 9.05 -4.08
C PHE A 171 4.60 9.14 -2.85
N VAL A 172 5.71 9.87 -2.93
CA VAL A 172 6.64 10.07 -1.81
C VAL A 172 6.02 10.90 -0.69
N PRO A 173 5.39 12.08 -0.94
CA PRO A 173 4.61 12.79 0.06
C PRO A 173 3.49 11.96 0.68
N ILE A 174 2.72 11.22 -0.11
CA ILE A 174 1.62 10.37 0.37
C ILE A 174 2.14 9.25 1.27
N LEU A 175 3.25 8.61 0.93
CA LEU A 175 3.89 7.62 1.79
C LEU A 175 4.16 8.19 3.20
N GLY A 176 4.88 9.31 3.30
CA GLY A 176 5.17 9.96 4.59
C GLY A 176 3.91 10.41 5.32
N GLY A 177 2.96 11.00 4.60
CA GLY A 177 1.69 11.47 5.13
C GLY A 177 0.86 10.37 5.79
N TYR A 178 0.70 9.22 5.12
CA TYR A 178 -0.13 8.13 5.64
C TYR A 178 0.57 7.23 6.66
N ILE A 179 1.90 7.18 6.67
CA ILE A 179 2.64 6.63 7.83
C ILE A 179 2.34 7.47 9.07
N ALA A 180 2.50 8.79 9.00
CA ALA A 180 2.23 9.69 10.11
C ALA A 180 0.74 9.70 10.52
N TYR A 181 -0.17 9.62 9.55
CA TYR A 181 -1.61 9.46 9.79
C TYR A 181 -1.92 8.18 10.58
N SER A 182 -1.31 7.07 10.20
CA SER A 182 -1.49 5.79 10.92
C SER A 182 -0.99 5.83 12.37
N ILE A 183 -0.05 6.74 12.70
CA ILE A 183 0.52 6.91 14.04
C ILE A 183 -0.28 7.91 14.89
N ALA A 184 -0.63 9.06 14.33
CA ALA A 184 -1.21 10.21 15.03
C ALA A 184 -2.53 10.70 14.40
N GLU A 185 -3.14 9.88 13.55
CA GLU A 185 -4.40 10.17 12.87
C GLU A 185 -4.35 11.49 12.08
N ARG A 186 -5.49 12.21 12.02
CA ARG A 186 -5.62 13.44 11.24
C ARG A 186 -4.53 14.50 11.52
N PRO A 187 -4.13 14.78 12.77
CA PRO A 187 -3.04 15.72 13.04
C PRO A 187 -1.70 15.31 12.43
N GLY A 188 -1.45 14.01 12.24
CA GLY A 188 -0.22 13.48 11.67
C GLY A 188 -0.08 13.71 10.16
N LEU A 189 -1.20 13.81 9.43
CA LEU A 189 -1.19 13.84 7.98
C LEU A 189 -0.35 15.01 7.41
N THR A 190 -0.59 16.23 7.88
CA THR A 190 0.09 17.44 7.37
C THR A 190 1.61 17.40 7.54
N PRO A 191 2.18 17.19 8.75
CA PRO A 191 3.63 17.14 8.91
C PRO A 191 4.25 15.93 8.18
N GLY A 192 3.52 14.80 8.06
CA GLY A 192 3.97 13.65 7.29
C GLY A 192 4.05 13.91 5.78
N LEU A 193 3.05 14.62 5.20
CA LEU A 193 3.09 15.06 3.80
C LEU A 193 4.26 16.00 3.54
N VAL A 194 4.49 16.97 4.44
CA VAL A 194 5.62 17.90 4.34
C VAL A 194 6.95 17.17 4.45
N ALA A 195 7.08 16.21 5.39
CA ALA A 195 8.27 15.38 5.49
C ALA A 195 8.57 14.62 4.19
N GLY A 196 7.54 14.02 3.59
CA GLY A 196 7.67 13.32 2.31
C GLY A 196 8.04 14.25 1.15
N ALA A 197 7.46 15.46 1.09
CA ALA A 197 7.82 16.47 0.09
C ALA A 197 9.28 16.93 0.23
N LEU A 198 9.73 17.19 1.46
CA LEU A 198 11.13 17.53 1.76
C LEU A 198 12.10 16.38 1.45
N ALA A 199 11.67 15.14 1.67
CA ALA A 199 12.45 13.97 1.29
C ALA A 199 12.62 13.85 -0.24
N ALA A 200 11.52 14.08 -0.99
CA ALA A 200 11.54 14.04 -2.46
C ALA A 200 12.48 15.10 -3.05
N SER A 201 12.44 16.34 -2.54
CA SER A 201 13.29 17.44 -3.02
C SER A 201 14.70 17.43 -2.44
N GLY A 202 14.90 16.85 -1.26
CA GLY A 202 16.17 16.87 -0.51
C GLY A 202 17.10 15.66 -0.74
N GLY A 203 16.82 14.82 -1.74
CA GLY A 203 17.66 13.69 -2.13
C GLY A 203 17.58 12.43 -1.25
N SER A 204 16.87 12.47 -0.14
CA SER A 204 16.63 11.28 0.69
C SER A 204 15.50 10.37 0.14
N GLY A 205 14.67 10.91 -0.76
CA GLY A 205 13.70 10.18 -1.57
C GLY A 205 12.73 9.31 -0.76
N PHE A 206 12.49 8.11 -1.28
CA PHE A 206 11.57 7.14 -0.69
C PHE A 206 11.94 6.78 0.77
N LEU A 207 13.22 6.47 1.03
CA LEU A 207 13.69 6.13 2.39
C LEU A 207 13.52 7.29 3.35
N GLY A 208 13.82 8.53 2.90
CA GLY A 208 13.62 9.75 3.67
C GLY A 208 12.16 9.98 4.03
N ALA A 209 11.24 9.76 3.11
CA ALA A 209 9.80 9.89 3.37
C ALA A 209 9.29 8.82 4.35
N MET A 210 9.81 7.61 4.27
CA MET A 210 9.49 6.53 5.21
C MET A 210 9.89 6.92 6.64
N VAL A 211 11.17 7.26 6.86
CA VAL A 211 11.67 7.67 8.18
C VAL A 211 11.02 8.97 8.65
N GLY A 212 10.88 9.96 7.75
CA GLY A 212 10.23 11.24 8.02
C GLY A 212 8.77 11.10 8.41
N GLY A 213 8.04 10.15 7.81
CA GLY A 213 6.65 9.84 8.17
C GLY A 213 6.52 9.31 9.60
N PHE A 214 7.42 8.39 10.01
CA PHE A 214 7.48 7.94 11.41
C PHE A 214 7.82 9.11 12.35
N LEU A 215 8.86 9.88 12.04
CA LEU A 215 9.24 11.05 12.83
C LEU A 215 8.05 12.01 12.99
N ALA A 216 7.38 12.38 11.91
CA ALA A 216 6.24 13.29 11.91
C ALA A 216 5.11 12.79 12.83
N GLY A 217 4.76 11.50 12.74
CA GLY A 217 3.74 10.90 13.60
C GLY A 217 4.07 10.99 15.08
N TYR A 218 5.30 10.69 15.46
CA TYR A 218 5.73 10.77 16.86
C TYR A 218 5.93 12.22 17.35
N VAL A 219 6.42 13.13 16.48
CA VAL A 219 6.49 14.57 16.79
C VAL A 219 5.09 15.12 17.11
N VAL A 220 4.07 14.76 16.33
CA VAL A 220 2.69 15.16 16.62
C VAL A 220 2.23 14.66 17.99
N LYS A 221 2.48 13.39 18.33
CA LYS A 221 2.14 12.86 19.66
C LYS A 221 2.84 13.62 20.78
N LEU A 222 4.11 13.97 20.58
CA LEU A 222 4.88 14.79 21.53
C LEU A 222 4.27 16.20 21.67
N VAL A 223 3.96 16.88 20.58
CA VAL A 223 3.34 18.22 20.58
C VAL A 223 1.97 18.18 21.30
N ILE A 224 1.14 17.18 21.01
CA ILE A 224 -0.15 16.99 21.69
C ILE A 224 0.06 16.79 23.20
N TYR A 225 1.04 15.99 23.58
CA TYR A 225 1.38 15.75 25.00
C TYR A 225 1.85 17.03 25.72
N LEU A 226 2.76 17.79 25.11
CA LEU A 226 3.28 19.05 25.69
C LEU A 226 2.18 20.11 25.87
N LEU A 227 1.21 20.17 24.93
CA LEU A 227 0.11 21.12 24.99
C LEU A 227 -1.11 20.61 25.77
N LYS A 228 -1.02 19.44 26.41
CA LYS A 228 -2.13 18.85 27.19
C LYS A 228 -2.60 19.73 28.35
N GLY A 229 -1.67 20.48 29.00
CA GLY A 229 -1.95 21.35 30.13
C GLY A 229 -2.67 22.66 29.80
N MET A 230 -2.83 23.00 28.52
CA MET A 230 -3.50 24.24 28.10
C MET A 230 -5.02 24.20 28.39
N PRO A 231 -5.65 25.35 28.73
CA PRO A 231 -7.09 25.46 29.00
C PRO A 231 -7.95 24.90 27.88
N LYS A 232 -9.10 24.31 28.24
CA LYS A 232 -10.07 23.74 27.26
C LYS A 232 -10.65 24.78 26.29
N SER A 233 -10.74 26.04 26.70
CA SER A 233 -11.17 27.17 25.84
C SER A 233 -10.28 27.38 24.61
N LEU A 234 -9.01 26.95 24.67
CA LEU A 234 -8.04 27.05 23.58
C LEU A 234 -7.97 25.79 22.68
N ASN A 235 -8.85 24.81 22.86
CA ASN A 235 -8.81 23.56 22.08
C ASN A 235 -8.92 23.80 20.56
N GLY A 236 -9.72 24.77 20.12
CA GLY A 236 -9.80 25.13 18.70
C GLY A 236 -8.48 25.65 18.15
N ILE A 237 -7.80 26.52 18.90
CA ILE A 237 -6.50 27.09 18.52
C ILE A 237 -5.42 25.99 18.53
N LYS A 238 -5.42 25.10 19.52
CA LYS A 238 -4.50 23.96 19.53
C LYS A 238 -4.61 23.11 18.29
N ALA A 239 -5.83 22.70 17.93
CA ALA A 239 -6.06 21.78 16.83
C ALA A 239 -5.80 22.39 15.44
N ILE A 240 -6.18 23.67 15.25
CA ILE A 240 -6.12 24.33 13.93
C ILE A 240 -4.76 25.01 13.69
N LEU A 241 -4.13 25.51 14.72
CA LEU A 241 -2.91 26.31 14.61
C LEU A 241 -1.69 25.61 15.23
N LEU A 242 -1.72 25.32 16.54
CA LEU A 242 -0.51 24.91 17.25
C LEU A 242 -0.01 23.51 16.84
N TYR A 243 -0.90 22.53 16.73
CA TYR A 243 -0.50 21.18 16.33
C TYR A 243 0.12 21.16 14.93
N PRO A 244 -0.51 21.68 13.87
CA PRO A 244 0.09 21.64 12.56
C PRO A 244 1.35 22.52 12.45
N VAL A 245 1.36 23.75 12.95
CA VAL A 245 2.51 24.65 12.82
C VAL A 245 3.73 24.10 13.55
N LEU A 246 3.61 23.73 14.83
CA LEU A 246 4.74 23.21 15.60
C LEU A 246 5.24 21.87 15.05
N SER A 247 4.31 20.97 14.69
CA SER A 247 4.70 19.66 14.15
C SER A 247 5.38 19.76 12.79
N VAL A 248 4.89 20.63 11.89
CA VAL A 248 5.52 20.88 10.59
C VAL A 248 6.88 21.52 10.76
N LEU A 249 7.01 22.52 11.66
CA LEU A 249 8.29 23.19 11.92
C LEU A 249 9.34 22.21 12.46
N ILE A 250 9.00 21.47 13.52
CA ILE A 250 9.94 20.51 14.16
C ILE A 250 10.32 19.41 13.15
N THR A 251 9.33 18.81 12.49
CA THR A 251 9.57 17.74 11.52
C THR A 251 10.38 18.28 10.33
N GLY A 252 10.02 19.46 9.80
CA GLY A 252 10.71 20.08 8.66
C GLY A 252 12.18 20.39 8.96
N LEU A 253 12.47 20.97 10.13
CA LEU A 253 13.86 21.21 10.56
C LEU A 253 14.64 19.89 10.71
N ALA A 254 14.04 18.89 11.33
CA ALA A 254 14.68 17.58 11.46
C ALA A 254 14.94 16.92 10.10
N MET A 255 14.01 17.06 9.14
CA MET A 255 14.20 16.58 7.76
C MET A 255 15.39 17.29 7.08
N LEU A 256 15.43 18.61 7.12
CA LEU A 256 16.45 19.40 6.42
C LEU A 256 17.83 19.27 7.04
N LEU A 257 17.94 19.30 8.36
CA LEU A 257 19.23 19.35 9.07
C LEU A 257 19.82 17.98 9.35
N ILE A 258 18.97 16.93 9.51
CA ILE A 258 19.43 15.62 9.97
C ILE A 258 19.07 14.54 8.97
N LEU A 259 17.78 14.33 8.67
CA LEU A 259 17.35 13.15 7.92
C LEU A 259 17.75 13.19 6.45
N ASN A 260 17.58 14.31 5.75
CA ASN A 260 17.98 14.39 4.34
C ASN A 260 19.49 14.18 4.14
N PRO A 261 20.41 14.78 4.90
CA PRO A 261 21.84 14.50 4.77
C PRO A 261 22.18 13.04 5.08
N VAL A 262 21.66 12.47 6.17
CA VAL A 262 21.99 11.12 6.63
C VAL A 262 21.37 10.06 5.70
N VAL A 263 20.05 10.13 5.47
CA VAL A 263 19.33 9.14 4.66
C VAL A 263 19.67 9.29 3.18
N GLY A 264 19.93 10.51 2.70
CA GLY A 264 20.44 10.76 1.36
C GLY A 264 21.82 10.12 1.15
N GLY A 265 22.70 10.20 2.14
CA GLY A 265 23.99 9.50 2.14
C GLY A 265 23.83 7.98 2.07
N ILE A 266 22.90 7.40 2.85
CA ILE A 266 22.57 5.97 2.79
C ILE A 266 22.01 5.59 1.41
N ASN A 267 21.11 6.40 0.86
CA ASN A 267 20.51 6.17 -0.45
C ASN A 267 21.55 6.18 -1.58
N ASN A 268 22.47 7.14 -1.54
CA ASN A 268 23.61 7.18 -2.46
C ASN A 268 24.55 5.98 -2.26
N GLY A 269 24.84 5.61 -1.02
CA GLY A 269 25.63 4.42 -0.69
C GLY A 269 25.00 3.13 -1.24
N LEU A 270 23.68 2.97 -1.08
CA LEU A 270 22.92 1.84 -1.64
C LEU A 270 22.98 1.82 -3.17
N THR A 271 22.81 2.97 -3.80
CA THR A 271 22.92 3.13 -5.26
C THR A 271 24.31 2.74 -5.76
N ASN A 272 25.36 3.23 -5.11
CA ASN A 272 26.75 2.90 -5.44
C ASN A 272 27.03 1.40 -5.24
N PHE A 273 26.54 0.82 -4.12
CA PHE A 273 26.66 -0.61 -3.86
C PHE A 273 25.97 -1.44 -4.96
N LEU A 274 24.73 -1.13 -5.32
CA LEU A 274 24.01 -1.83 -6.39
C LEU A 274 24.70 -1.68 -7.75
N ASN A 275 25.24 -0.51 -8.05
CA ASN A 275 26.00 -0.27 -9.28
C ASN A 275 27.35 -0.99 -9.29
N SER A 276 27.96 -1.21 -8.12
CA SER A 276 29.22 -1.98 -7.99
C SER A 276 29.02 -3.49 -8.05
N MET A 277 27.79 -3.98 -7.83
CA MET A 277 27.50 -5.40 -7.95
C MET A 277 27.69 -5.88 -9.39
N SER A 278 28.41 -6.97 -9.57
CA SER A 278 28.68 -7.59 -10.87
C SER A 278 28.59 -9.12 -10.77
N GLY A 279 28.38 -9.76 -11.90
CA GLY A 279 28.37 -11.22 -12.00
C GLY A 279 27.36 -11.90 -11.10
N SER A 280 27.81 -12.91 -10.37
CA SER A 280 26.99 -13.82 -9.55
C SER A 280 26.26 -13.11 -8.40
N SER A 281 26.84 -12.10 -7.76
CA SER A 281 26.21 -11.35 -6.67
C SER A 281 24.94 -10.61 -7.12
N LYS A 282 24.96 -10.07 -8.34
CA LYS A 282 23.80 -9.39 -8.93
C LYS A 282 22.68 -10.38 -9.27
N VAL A 283 23.05 -11.54 -9.83
CA VAL A 283 22.10 -12.61 -10.14
C VAL A 283 21.47 -13.16 -8.86
N LEU A 284 22.27 -13.33 -7.78
CA LEU A 284 21.77 -13.75 -6.48
C LEU A 284 20.73 -12.76 -5.90
N LEU A 285 21.00 -11.46 -6.00
CA LEU A 285 20.02 -10.45 -5.60
C LEU A 285 18.72 -10.59 -6.39
N GLY A 286 18.78 -10.77 -7.70
CA GLY A 286 17.61 -10.98 -8.56
C GLY A 286 16.82 -12.23 -8.18
N LEU A 287 17.52 -13.33 -7.88
CA LEU A 287 16.94 -14.58 -7.40
C LEU A 287 16.17 -14.36 -6.09
N ILE A 288 16.76 -13.66 -5.13
CA ILE A 288 16.14 -13.39 -3.83
C ILE A 288 14.91 -12.50 -4.00
N VAL A 289 15.04 -11.32 -4.61
CA VAL A 289 13.91 -10.37 -4.69
C VAL A 289 12.80 -10.91 -5.59
N GLY A 290 13.14 -11.62 -6.67
CA GLY A 290 12.17 -12.30 -7.52
C GLY A 290 11.41 -13.39 -6.77
N GLY A 291 12.11 -14.24 -6.01
CA GLY A 291 11.52 -15.29 -5.19
C GLY A 291 10.61 -14.74 -4.09
N MET A 292 11.00 -13.65 -3.42
CA MET A 292 10.18 -12.97 -2.40
C MET A 292 8.82 -12.55 -2.94
N MET A 293 8.68 -12.23 -4.22
CA MET A 293 7.40 -11.85 -4.83
C MET A 293 6.37 -12.98 -4.82
N ALA A 294 6.81 -14.23 -4.74
CA ALA A 294 5.95 -15.41 -4.79
C ALA A 294 5.72 -16.11 -3.44
N VAL A 295 6.37 -15.66 -2.37
CA VAL A 295 6.25 -16.30 -1.03
C VAL A 295 4.83 -16.20 -0.49
N ASP A 296 4.23 -15.01 -0.58
CA ASP A 296 2.92 -14.69 -0.03
C ASP A 296 2.02 -13.87 -0.99
N MET A 297 2.48 -13.68 -2.25
CA MET A 297 1.72 -13.20 -3.42
C MET A 297 0.88 -11.94 -3.18
N GLY A 298 1.41 -10.96 -2.47
CA GLY A 298 0.75 -9.71 -2.07
C GLY A 298 0.77 -9.47 -0.56
N GLY A 299 1.31 -10.41 0.21
CA GLY A 299 1.52 -10.30 1.65
C GLY A 299 2.78 -9.50 2.04
N PRO A 300 3.24 -9.66 3.30
CA PRO A 300 4.37 -8.90 3.85
C PRO A 300 5.68 -9.04 3.09
N VAL A 301 6.04 -10.26 2.66
CA VAL A 301 7.32 -10.55 1.99
C VAL A 301 7.33 -9.98 0.56
N ASN A 302 6.24 -10.17 -0.18
CA ASN A 302 6.03 -9.56 -1.49
C ASN A 302 6.12 -8.03 -1.41
N LYS A 303 5.39 -7.41 -0.47
CA LYS A 303 5.41 -5.95 -0.28
C LYS A 303 6.78 -5.42 0.10
N ALA A 304 7.57 -6.16 0.91
CA ALA A 304 8.93 -5.77 1.26
C ALA A 304 9.84 -5.73 0.02
N ALA A 305 9.78 -6.75 -0.84
CA ALA A 305 10.52 -6.77 -2.11
C ALA A 305 10.07 -5.63 -3.04
N TYR A 306 8.75 -5.39 -3.15
CA TYR A 306 8.21 -4.32 -3.97
C TYR A 306 8.67 -2.94 -3.49
N VAL A 307 8.57 -2.66 -2.18
CA VAL A 307 9.02 -1.40 -1.55
C VAL A 307 10.51 -1.19 -1.77
N PHE A 308 11.33 -2.23 -1.63
CA PHE A 308 12.76 -2.18 -1.94
C PHE A 308 13.01 -1.85 -3.42
N GLY A 309 12.29 -2.49 -4.34
CA GLY A 309 12.35 -2.22 -5.78
C GLY A 309 12.02 -0.76 -6.12
N VAL A 310 10.91 -0.23 -5.56
CA VAL A 310 10.50 1.17 -5.75
C VAL A 310 11.54 2.14 -5.17
N GLY A 311 12.12 1.83 -4.02
CA GLY A 311 13.20 2.63 -3.42
C GLY A 311 14.43 2.72 -4.33
N THR A 312 14.85 1.60 -4.92
CA THR A 312 15.98 1.59 -5.87
C THR A 312 15.64 2.28 -7.19
N LEU A 313 14.38 2.22 -7.62
CA LEU A 313 13.91 2.92 -8.82
C LEU A 313 14.00 4.44 -8.62
N ALA A 314 13.54 4.96 -7.50
CA ALA A 314 13.62 6.37 -7.17
C ALA A 314 15.07 6.88 -7.19
N ALA A 315 16.03 6.08 -6.71
CA ALA A 315 17.45 6.40 -6.69
C ALA A 315 18.15 6.30 -8.06
N SER A 316 17.60 5.52 -9.00
CA SER A 316 18.27 5.18 -10.27
C SER A 316 17.60 5.77 -11.51
N GLN A 317 16.63 6.68 -11.37
CA GLN A 317 15.95 7.31 -12.51
C GLN A 317 16.93 7.99 -13.50
N ALA A 318 17.90 8.72 -12.98
CA ALA A 318 18.91 9.40 -13.79
C ALA A 318 19.84 8.43 -14.54
N THR A 319 20.00 7.18 -14.06
CA THR A 319 20.90 6.15 -14.64
C THR A 319 20.18 5.14 -15.53
N GLY A 320 18.96 5.46 -15.96
CA GLY A 320 18.20 4.65 -16.92
C GLY A 320 17.27 3.61 -16.30
N GLY A 321 17.00 3.71 -14.99
CA GLY A 321 16.06 2.83 -14.27
C GLY A 321 16.75 1.81 -13.37
N SER A 322 15.95 1.01 -12.68
CA SER A 322 16.37 0.04 -11.67
C SER A 322 16.38 -1.40 -12.20
N ALA A 323 17.50 -2.09 -12.04
CA ALA A 323 17.58 -3.53 -12.29
C ALA A 323 16.83 -4.32 -11.21
N THR A 324 16.85 -3.86 -9.96
CA THR A 324 16.11 -4.47 -8.86
C THR A 324 14.61 -4.40 -9.11
N MET A 325 14.08 -3.26 -9.57
CA MET A 325 12.67 -3.12 -9.92
C MET A 325 12.27 -4.04 -11.09
N ALA A 326 13.17 -4.20 -12.08
CA ALA A 326 12.94 -5.16 -13.17
C ALA A 326 12.81 -6.59 -12.64
N ALA A 327 13.68 -7.02 -11.71
CA ALA A 327 13.63 -8.34 -11.11
C ALA A 327 12.37 -8.55 -10.25
N VAL A 328 11.98 -7.54 -9.48
CA VAL A 328 10.75 -7.54 -8.66
C VAL A 328 9.52 -7.68 -9.54
N MET A 329 9.39 -6.87 -10.60
CA MET A 329 8.23 -6.93 -11.48
C MET A 329 8.18 -8.26 -12.24
N ALA A 330 9.29 -8.74 -12.79
CA ALA A 330 9.34 -10.04 -13.44
C ALA A 330 8.91 -11.17 -12.49
N GLY A 331 9.47 -11.19 -11.27
CA GLY A 331 9.12 -12.16 -10.26
C GLY A 331 7.65 -12.16 -9.87
N GLY A 332 7.03 -10.97 -9.76
CA GLY A 332 5.62 -10.86 -9.39
C GLY A 332 4.63 -11.14 -10.53
N MET A 333 5.06 -11.08 -11.79
CA MET A 333 4.25 -11.49 -12.94
C MET A 333 4.16 -13.02 -13.07
N VAL A 334 5.16 -13.76 -12.60
CA VAL A 334 5.26 -15.21 -12.76
C VAL A 334 4.13 -15.99 -12.10
N PRO A 335 3.74 -15.79 -10.82
CA PRO A 335 2.76 -16.65 -10.17
C PRO A 335 1.42 -16.71 -10.91
N PRO A 336 0.72 -15.63 -11.26
CA PRO A 336 -0.53 -15.72 -12.00
C PRO A 336 -0.34 -16.27 -13.42
N LEU A 337 0.73 -15.91 -14.14
CA LEU A 337 1.00 -16.47 -15.48
C LEU A 337 1.28 -17.97 -15.43
N ALA A 338 2.02 -18.42 -14.44
CA ALA A 338 2.33 -19.85 -14.26
C ALA A 338 1.07 -20.66 -13.94
N ILE A 339 0.17 -20.13 -13.11
CA ILE A 339 -1.13 -20.74 -12.82
C ILE A 339 -1.99 -20.78 -14.09
N ALA A 340 -2.06 -19.67 -14.83
CA ALA A 340 -2.78 -19.62 -16.09
C ALA A 340 -2.28 -20.69 -17.08
N LEU A 341 -0.96 -20.82 -17.23
CA LEU A 341 -0.34 -21.87 -18.05
C LEU A 341 -0.63 -23.26 -17.51
N ALA A 342 -0.47 -23.49 -16.20
CA ALA A 342 -0.69 -24.80 -15.59
C ALA A 342 -2.15 -25.27 -15.75
N THR A 343 -3.13 -24.40 -15.52
CA THR A 343 -4.57 -24.71 -15.71
C THR A 343 -4.93 -24.98 -17.17
N THR A 344 -4.20 -24.39 -18.11
CA THR A 344 -4.41 -24.58 -19.54
C THR A 344 -3.78 -25.89 -20.04
N VAL A 345 -2.56 -26.20 -19.59
CA VAL A 345 -1.77 -27.36 -20.07
C VAL A 345 -2.14 -28.64 -19.31
N PHE A 346 -2.26 -28.58 -17.99
CA PHE A 346 -2.50 -29.75 -17.11
C PHE A 346 -3.97 -29.83 -16.67
N ARG A 347 -4.90 -29.72 -17.61
CA ARG A 347 -6.36 -29.61 -17.38
C ARG A 347 -6.97 -30.66 -16.47
N ASN A 348 -6.41 -31.86 -16.42
CA ASN A 348 -6.89 -32.99 -15.62
C ASN A 348 -6.48 -32.90 -14.11
N LYS A 349 -5.79 -31.83 -13.75
CA LYS A 349 -5.32 -31.57 -12.36
C LYS A 349 -6.03 -30.40 -11.69
N PHE A 350 -6.94 -29.73 -12.40
CA PHE A 350 -7.63 -28.52 -11.95
C PHE A 350 -9.14 -28.67 -12.11
N THR A 351 -9.91 -28.16 -11.15
CA THR A 351 -11.37 -28.13 -11.19
C THR A 351 -11.87 -27.17 -12.29
N ILE A 352 -13.16 -27.18 -12.55
CA ILE A 352 -13.76 -26.27 -13.54
C ILE A 352 -13.57 -24.83 -13.07
N GLU A 353 -13.81 -24.55 -11.80
CA GLU A 353 -13.66 -23.23 -11.18
C GLU A 353 -12.21 -22.75 -11.25
N GLU A 354 -11.25 -23.63 -10.93
CA GLU A 354 -9.81 -23.30 -11.04
C GLU A 354 -9.41 -22.98 -12.49
N LYS A 355 -9.97 -23.67 -13.50
CA LYS A 355 -9.70 -23.37 -14.92
C LYS A 355 -10.26 -22.03 -15.34
N GLU A 356 -11.47 -21.67 -14.89
CA GLU A 356 -12.05 -20.34 -15.19
C GLU A 356 -11.25 -19.22 -14.51
N ALA A 357 -10.89 -19.38 -13.24
CA ALA A 357 -10.01 -18.44 -12.54
C ALA A 357 -8.62 -18.34 -13.22
N GLY A 358 -8.10 -19.46 -13.71
CA GLY A 358 -6.84 -19.50 -14.46
C GLY A 358 -6.84 -18.63 -15.73
N LYS A 359 -7.97 -18.51 -16.42
CA LYS A 359 -8.07 -17.63 -17.60
C LYS A 359 -7.87 -16.15 -17.22
N THR A 360 -8.46 -15.71 -16.12
CA THR A 360 -8.30 -14.34 -15.61
C THR A 360 -6.85 -14.06 -15.23
N ASN A 361 -6.13 -15.07 -14.75
CA ASN A 361 -4.74 -14.96 -14.33
C ASN A 361 -3.77 -14.61 -15.46
N TYR A 362 -4.12 -14.86 -16.75
CA TYR A 362 -3.33 -14.32 -17.86
C TYR A 362 -3.31 -12.79 -17.85
N ILE A 363 -4.47 -12.16 -17.69
CA ILE A 363 -4.58 -10.69 -17.64
C ILE A 363 -3.92 -10.15 -16.38
N MET A 364 -4.19 -10.77 -15.22
CA MET A 364 -3.61 -10.34 -13.96
C MET A 364 -2.08 -10.42 -13.98
N GLY A 365 -1.52 -11.52 -14.46
CA GLY A 365 -0.07 -11.67 -14.56
C GLY A 365 0.58 -10.73 -15.56
N LEU A 366 -0.03 -10.51 -16.72
CA LEU A 366 0.43 -9.51 -17.68
C LEU A 366 0.39 -8.09 -17.11
N SER A 367 -0.51 -7.80 -16.18
CA SER A 367 -0.65 -6.48 -15.51
C SER A 367 0.19 -6.35 -14.24
N PHE A 368 0.97 -7.38 -13.86
CA PHE A 368 1.71 -7.42 -12.59
C PHE A 368 0.79 -7.41 -11.36
N ILE A 369 -0.33 -8.14 -11.42
CA ILE A 369 -1.26 -8.36 -10.29
C ILE A 369 -1.03 -9.77 -9.75
N THR A 370 -0.13 -9.89 -8.77
CA THR A 370 0.33 -11.17 -8.22
C THR A 370 -0.78 -11.89 -7.43
N GLU A 371 -1.72 -11.13 -6.88
CA GLU A 371 -2.84 -11.60 -6.05
C GLU A 371 -3.76 -12.61 -6.75
N GLY A 372 -3.77 -12.65 -8.07
CA GLY A 372 -4.51 -13.65 -8.84
C GLY A 372 -4.14 -15.11 -8.51
N ALA A 373 -2.94 -15.31 -7.98
CA ALA A 373 -2.46 -16.64 -7.56
C ALA A 373 -2.91 -17.05 -6.14
N ILE A 374 -3.40 -16.10 -5.32
CA ILE A 374 -3.75 -16.35 -3.91
C ILE A 374 -4.78 -17.48 -3.73
N PRO A 375 -5.90 -17.56 -4.48
CA PRO A 375 -6.86 -18.63 -4.29
C PRO A 375 -6.27 -20.03 -4.48
N PHE A 376 -5.34 -20.17 -5.42
CA PHE A 376 -4.65 -21.43 -5.70
C PHE A 376 -3.63 -21.78 -4.59
N ALA A 377 -2.89 -20.78 -4.10
CA ALA A 377 -1.98 -20.93 -3.00
C ALA A 377 -2.70 -21.28 -1.69
N ALA A 378 -3.87 -20.69 -1.45
CA ALA A 378 -4.70 -21.03 -0.28
C ALA A 378 -5.27 -22.43 -0.35
N GLY A 379 -5.62 -22.92 -1.55
CA GLY A 379 -6.16 -24.26 -1.75
C GLY A 379 -5.12 -25.38 -1.68
N ASP A 380 -3.86 -25.11 -2.09
CA ASP A 380 -2.76 -26.10 -2.10
C ASP A 380 -1.39 -25.42 -1.86
N PRO A 381 -1.15 -24.90 -0.64
CA PRO A 381 0.03 -24.09 -0.36
C PRO A 381 1.35 -24.84 -0.54
N LEU A 382 1.37 -26.13 -0.18
CA LEU A 382 2.60 -26.94 -0.20
C LEU A 382 3.12 -27.22 -1.62
N ARG A 383 2.27 -27.15 -2.64
CA ARG A 383 2.66 -27.35 -4.03
C ARG A 383 2.73 -26.06 -4.81
N VAL A 384 1.78 -25.16 -4.61
CA VAL A 384 1.72 -23.89 -5.35
C VAL A 384 2.86 -22.98 -4.93
N ILE A 385 3.01 -22.67 -3.64
CA ILE A 385 3.99 -21.66 -3.18
C ILE A 385 5.42 -22.03 -3.60
N PRO A 386 5.96 -23.25 -3.34
CA PRO A 386 7.31 -23.59 -3.77
C PRO A 386 7.51 -23.55 -5.29
N SER A 387 6.49 -23.99 -6.06
CA SER A 387 6.56 -23.94 -7.52
C SER A 387 6.66 -22.50 -8.02
N MET A 388 5.88 -21.58 -7.43
CA MET A 388 5.90 -20.16 -7.82
C MET A 388 7.20 -19.49 -7.40
N ILE A 389 7.74 -19.78 -6.21
CA ILE A 389 9.03 -19.25 -5.75
C ILE A 389 10.16 -19.58 -6.71
N VAL A 390 10.26 -20.83 -7.17
CA VAL A 390 11.34 -21.25 -8.08
C VAL A 390 11.32 -20.49 -9.39
N GLY A 391 10.17 -20.35 -10.05
CA GLY A 391 10.10 -19.63 -11.32
C GLY A 391 10.22 -18.12 -11.16
N SER A 392 9.66 -17.54 -10.08
CA SER A 392 9.81 -16.12 -9.79
C SER A 392 11.27 -15.76 -9.49
N ALA A 393 11.97 -16.59 -8.73
CA ALA A 393 13.39 -16.46 -8.48
C ALA A 393 14.22 -16.55 -9.78
N LEU A 394 13.89 -17.52 -10.65
CA LEU A 394 14.52 -17.65 -11.96
C LEU A 394 14.31 -16.42 -12.82
N ALA A 395 13.06 -15.90 -12.90
CA ALA A 395 12.77 -14.68 -13.67
C ALA A 395 13.58 -13.49 -13.15
N GLY A 396 13.64 -13.30 -11.83
CA GLY A 396 14.46 -12.26 -11.21
C GLY A 396 15.96 -12.43 -11.47
N ALA A 397 16.47 -13.65 -11.41
CA ALA A 397 17.86 -13.95 -11.73
C ALA A 397 18.21 -13.65 -13.21
N LEU A 398 17.33 -14.04 -14.14
CA LEU A 398 17.51 -13.78 -15.57
C LEU A 398 17.47 -12.30 -15.91
N THR A 399 16.59 -11.50 -15.27
CA THR A 399 16.60 -10.04 -15.48
C THR A 399 17.91 -9.40 -15.09
N MET A 400 18.51 -9.84 -13.98
CA MET A 400 19.80 -9.37 -13.53
C MET A 400 20.95 -9.86 -14.42
N LEU A 401 20.90 -11.12 -14.87
CA LEU A 401 21.89 -11.68 -15.79
C LEU A 401 21.92 -10.92 -17.12
N PHE A 402 20.76 -10.56 -17.65
CA PHE A 402 20.61 -9.80 -18.90
C PHE A 402 20.78 -8.28 -18.70
N ASN A 403 21.14 -7.84 -17.50
CA ASN A 403 21.29 -6.42 -17.15
C ASN A 403 20.06 -5.57 -17.52
N ILE A 404 18.87 -6.12 -17.30
CA ILE A 404 17.63 -5.41 -17.60
C ILE A 404 17.39 -4.34 -16.53
N LYS A 405 17.11 -3.12 -16.96
CA LYS A 405 16.72 -1.99 -16.12
C LYS A 405 15.32 -1.54 -16.52
N LEU A 406 14.50 -1.23 -15.54
CA LEU A 406 13.12 -0.78 -15.75
C LEU A 406 12.94 0.61 -15.14
N ARG A 407 12.20 1.49 -15.85
CA ARG A 407 11.92 2.86 -15.41
C ARG A 407 10.55 3.03 -14.75
N ALA A 408 9.72 2.00 -14.76
CA ALA A 408 8.38 2.04 -14.18
C ALA A 408 8.28 1.09 -12.98
N PRO A 409 7.53 1.48 -11.93
CA PRO A 409 7.38 0.65 -10.73
C PRO A 409 6.26 -0.39 -10.83
N HIS A 410 5.33 -0.22 -11.78
CA HIS A 410 4.16 -1.09 -11.94
C HIS A 410 3.65 -1.04 -13.39
N GLY A 411 2.80 -2.01 -13.77
CA GLY A 411 2.12 -2.03 -15.07
C GLY A 411 2.42 -3.27 -15.92
N GLY A 412 3.32 -4.14 -15.50
CA GLY A 412 3.61 -5.41 -16.18
C GLY A 412 4.02 -5.20 -17.65
N ILE A 413 3.33 -5.90 -18.55
CA ILE A 413 3.63 -5.84 -19.99
C ILE A 413 3.45 -4.42 -20.58
N LEU A 414 2.55 -3.62 -20.02
CA LEU A 414 2.29 -2.25 -20.48
C LEU A 414 3.48 -1.31 -20.29
N VAL A 415 4.41 -1.64 -19.41
CA VAL A 415 5.60 -0.83 -19.11
C VAL A 415 6.92 -1.54 -19.47
N MET A 416 6.87 -2.77 -19.92
CA MET A 416 8.08 -3.53 -20.28
C MET A 416 8.91 -2.86 -21.37
N PHE A 417 8.29 -2.13 -22.29
CA PHE A 417 9.02 -1.40 -23.34
C PHE A 417 9.81 -0.19 -22.78
N LEU A 418 9.56 0.22 -21.52
CA LEU A 418 10.42 1.20 -20.82
C LEU A 418 11.69 0.57 -20.25
N SER A 419 11.88 -0.74 -20.41
CA SER A 419 13.14 -1.39 -20.10
C SER A 419 14.16 -1.16 -21.22
N ASN A 420 15.42 -1.27 -20.86
CA ASN A 420 16.52 -1.20 -21.83
C ASN A 420 16.56 -2.40 -22.80
N ASN A 421 15.87 -3.51 -22.49
CA ASN A 421 15.80 -4.70 -23.33
C ASN A 421 14.49 -5.47 -23.15
N PHE A 422 13.46 -5.07 -23.90
CA PHE A 422 12.14 -5.64 -23.85
C PHE A 422 12.11 -7.15 -24.12
N LEU A 423 12.83 -7.61 -25.17
CA LEU A 423 12.78 -9.03 -25.57
C LEU A 423 13.38 -9.93 -24.50
N MET A 424 14.53 -9.58 -23.93
CA MET A 424 15.15 -10.37 -22.86
C MET A 424 14.32 -10.31 -21.57
N TYR A 425 13.62 -9.20 -21.35
CA TYR A 425 12.69 -9.10 -20.22
C TYR A 425 11.52 -10.09 -20.39
N LEU A 426 10.92 -10.12 -21.56
CA LEU A 426 9.85 -11.06 -21.90
C LEU A 426 10.32 -12.52 -21.77
N VAL A 427 11.53 -12.83 -22.26
CA VAL A 427 12.14 -14.17 -22.11
C VAL A 427 12.28 -14.54 -20.63
N ALA A 428 12.72 -13.63 -19.76
CA ALA A 428 12.86 -13.90 -18.34
C ALA A 428 11.51 -14.25 -17.67
N VAL A 429 10.47 -13.47 -17.95
CA VAL A 429 9.12 -13.72 -17.42
C VAL A 429 8.54 -15.03 -17.94
N ILE A 430 8.64 -15.30 -19.25
CA ILE A 430 8.15 -16.52 -19.86
C ILE A 430 8.87 -17.75 -19.31
N ALA A 431 10.21 -17.71 -19.22
CA ALA A 431 11.00 -18.82 -18.68
C ALA A 431 10.61 -19.14 -17.22
N GLY A 432 10.49 -18.12 -16.38
CA GLY A 432 10.02 -18.31 -15.00
C GLY A 432 8.61 -18.89 -14.93
N SER A 433 7.69 -18.39 -15.75
CA SER A 433 6.30 -18.85 -15.80
C SER A 433 6.19 -20.30 -16.26
N ILE A 434 6.96 -20.70 -17.28
CA ILE A 434 6.99 -22.09 -17.79
C ILE A 434 7.55 -23.02 -16.70
N VAL A 435 8.66 -22.67 -16.07
CA VAL A 435 9.27 -23.50 -15.01
C VAL A 435 8.31 -23.69 -13.85
N SER A 436 7.66 -22.62 -13.35
CA SER A 436 6.64 -22.72 -12.30
C SER A 436 5.44 -23.58 -12.74
N ALA A 437 4.95 -23.40 -13.95
CA ALA A 437 3.80 -24.15 -14.47
C ALA A 437 4.12 -25.65 -14.58
N ILE A 438 5.30 -26.01 -15.05
CA ILE A 438 5.77 -27.41 -15.14
C ILE A 438 5.91 -28.02 -13.75
N LEU A 439 6.58 -27.32 -12.81
CA LEU A 439 6.73 -27.79 -11.44
C LEU A 439 5.38 -28.02 -10.77
N LEU A 440 4.47 -27.06 -10.86
CA LEU A 440 3.11 -27.23 -10.35
C LEU A 440 2.38 -28.40 -11.04
N GLY A 441 2.53 -28.49 -12.36
CA GLY A 441 1.95 -29.57 -13.15
C GLY A 441 2.48 -30.96 -12.75
N ILE A 442 3.74 -31.08 -12.35
CA ILE A 442 4.31 -32.35 -11.85
C ILE A 442 3.80 -32.64 -10.45
N LEU A 443 3.85 -31.67 -9.53
CA LEU A 443 3.53 -31.84 -8.12
C LEU A 443 2.05 -32.05 -7.82
N LYS A 444 1.15 -31.40 -8.59
CA LYS A 444 -0.30 -31.50 -8.34
C LYS A 444 -0.83 -32.87 -8.82
N PRO A 445 -1.59 -33.63 -8.01
CA PRO A 445 -2.17 -34.91 -8.41
C PRO A 445 -3.27 -34.72 -9.45
N LYS A 446 -3.56 -35.77 -10.21
CA LYS A 446 -4.75 -35.80 -11.08
C LYS A 446 -6.01 -35.78 -10.22
N LEU A 447 -7.01 -35.04 -10.64
CA LEU A 447 -8.34 -35.16 -10.05
C LEU A 447 -8.92 -36.54 -10.39
N LYS A 448 -9.53 -37.16 -9.37
CA LYS A 448 -10.22 -38.45 -9.53
C LYS A 448 -11.55 -38.25 -10.23
#